data_9c6b18a634ac7ed3ffc2f484612b1beb
#
_entry.id   9c6b18a634ac7ed3ffc2f484612b1beb
#
_cell.length_a   1.000
_cell.length_b   1.000
_cell.length_c   1.000
_cell.angle_alpha   90.00
_cell.angle_beta   90.00
_cell.angle_gamma   90.00
#
_symmetry.space_group_name_H-M   'P 1'
#
loop_
_entity.id
_entity.type
_entity.pdbx_description
1 polymer ?
#
loop_
_entity_poly.entity_id
_entity_poly.type
_entity_poly.pdbx_seq_one_letter_code
_entity_poly.pdbx_strand_id
1 'polypeptide(L)'
;MLSLKIVTPNELFFEGQVEHVRAPGYTGYLGILQHHAPFVTPITKGDLTYRDGAGKTSTVQVEGGFLEVLKDRVLVLTDKVQGAIA
;
A
#
# COMPACT_ATOMS: atom_id res chain seq x y z
N MET A 1 -13.92 -1.13 -4.74
CA MET A 1 -12.88 -0.55 -3.85
C MET A 1 -11.95 -1.65 -3.36
N LEU A 2 -10.72 -1.27 -3.06
CA LEU A 2 -9.75 -2.16 -2.46
C LEU A 2 -9.77 -1.97 -0.94
N SER A 3 -9.58 -3.05 -0.21
CA SER A 3 -9.36 -2.99 1.24
C SER A 3 -7.86 -2.97 1.47
N LEU A 4 -7.34 -1.87 1.96
CA LEU A 4 -5.90 -1.69 2.18
C LEU A 4 -5.57 -1.80 3.66
N LYS A 5 -4.53 -2.55 3.96
CA LYS A 5 -4.00 -2.67 5.31
C LYS A 5 -2.49 -2.49 5.26
N ILE A 6 -1.97 -1.56 6.05
CA ILE A 6 -0.53 -1.29 6.16
C ILE A 6 -0.10 -1.64 7.58
N VAL A 7 0.80 -2.61 7.70
CA VAL A 7 1.19 -3.19 8.98
C VAL A 7 2.70 -3.13 9.15
N THR A 8 3.14 -2.73 10.33
CA THR A 8 4.53 -2.83 10.76
C THR A 8 4.62 -3.83 11.90
N PRO A 9 5.83 -4.23 12.33
CA PRO A 9 5.94 -5.13 13.49
C PRO A 9 5.31 -4.57 14.76
N ASN A 10 5.16 -3.27 14.86
CA ASN A 10 4.70 -2.63 16.10
C ASN A 10 3.25 -2.16 16.04
N GLU A 11 2.65 -2.04 14.87
CA GLU A 11 1.32 -1.46 14.79
C GLU A 11 0.62 -1.75 13.46
N LEU A 12 -0.70 -1.65 13.50
CA LEU A 12 -1.52 -1.53 12.32
C LEU A 12 -1.57 -0.04 12.00
N PHE A 13 -0.82 0.39 10.99
CA PHE A 13 -0.69 1.80 10.66
C PHE A 13 -1.94 2.36 9.98
N PHE A 14 -2.51 1.60 9.07
CA PHE A 14 -3.69 2.03 8.32
C PHE A 14 -4.55 0.84 7.93
N GLU A 15 -5.85 1.03 7.98
CA GLU A 15 -6.81 0.05 7.47
C GLU A 15 -8.00 0.81 6.94
N GLY A 16 -8.38 0.57 5.68
CA GLY A 16 -9.51 1.27 5.10
C GLY A 16 -9.75 0.91 3.65
N GLN A 17 -10.82 1.46 3.10
CA GLN A 17 -11.21 1.27 1.70
C GLN A 17 -10.55 2.34 0.84
N VAL A 18 -9.95 1.93 -0.26
CA VAL A 18 -9.26 2.85 -1.16
C VAL A 18 -9.59 2.52 -2.61
N GLU A 19 -9.42 3.49 -3.50
CA GLU A 19 -9.64 3.30 -4.94
C GLU A 19 -8.45 2.65 -5.61
N HIS A 20 -7.25 3.02 -5.21
CA HIS A 20 -6.03 2.45 -5.75
C HIS A 20 -4.89 2.57 -4.74
N VAL A 21 -3.85 1.79 -4.99
CA VAL A 21 -2.61 1.83 -4.23
C VAL A 21 -1.46 1.91 -5.23
N ARG A 22 -0.48 2.76 -4.94
CA ARG A 22 0.75 2.84 -5.72
C ARG A 22 1.91 2.62 -4.77
N ALA A 23 2.70 1.60 -5.05
CA ALA A 23 3.76 1.17 -4.15
C ALA A 23 5.12 1.12 -4.86
N PRO A 24 6.23 1.34 -4.13
CA PRO A 24 7.55 1.33 -4.74
C PRO A 24 8.06 -0.11 -4.91
N GLY A 25 8.15 -0.56 -6.15
CA GLY A 25 8.72 -1.85 -6.49
C GLY A 25 10.18 -1.73 -6.91
N TYR A 26 10.87 -2.86 -7.03
CA TYR A 26 12.29 -2.85 -7.40
C TYR A 26 12.53 -2.41 -8.84
N THR A 27 11.55 -2.57 -9.71
CA THR A 27 11.67 -2.18 -11.12
C THR A 27 10.82 -0.97 -11.45
N GLY A 28 10.33 -0.27 -10.45
CA GLY A 28 9.47 0.89 -10.61
C GLY A 28 8.22 0.78 -9.78
N TYR A 29 7.37 1.78 -9.88
CA TYR A 29 6.15 1.79 -9.10
C TYR A 29 5.15 0.75 -9.60
N LEU A 30 4.40 0.19 -8.64
CA LEU A 30 3.34 -0.78 -8.91
C LEU A 30 2.00 -0.10 -8.66
N GLY A 31 1.09 -0.20 -9.63
CA GLY A 31 -0.26 0.33 -9.47
C GLY A 31 -1.24 -0.81 -9.24
N ILE A 32 -2.01 -0.75 -8.16
CA ILE A 32 -3.00 -1.77 -7.83
C ILE A 32 -4.38 -1.14 -7.89
N LEU A 33 -5.22 -1.70 -8.76
CA LEU A 33 -6.62 -1.30 -8.90
C LEU A 33 -7.50 -2.48 -8.55
N GLN A 34 -8.80 -2.21 -8.38
CA GLN A 34 -9.79 -3.25 -8.14
C GLN A 34 -9.69 -4.34 -9.22
N HIS A 35 -9.92 -5.57 -8.84
CA HIS A 35 -9.85 -6.76 -9.72
C HIS A 35 -8.45 -7.10 -10.19
N HIS A 36 -7.43 -6.59 -9.53
CA HIS A 36 -6.07 -6.99 -9.82
C HIS A 36 -5.88 -8.48 -9.52
N ALA A 37 -5.14 -9.19 -10.39
CA ALA A 37 -4.85 -10.60 -10.18
C ALA A 37 -4.09 -10.82 -8.87
N PRO A 38 -4.21 -12.00 -8.26
CA PRO A 38 -3.43 -12.33 -7.07
C PRO A 38 -1.95 -12.12 -7.31
N PHE A 39 -1.25 -11.54 -6.34
CA PHE A 39 0.10 -11.07 -6.56
C PHE A 39 0.81 -10.86 -5.22
N VAL A 40 2.05 -11.28 -5.14
CA VAL A 40 2.92 -11.02 -3.99
C VAL A 40 4.25 -10.53 -4.53
N THR A 41 4.72 -9.41 -4.00
CA THR A 41 5.99 -8.85 -4.45
C THR A 41 6.70 -8.16 -3.31
N PRO A 42 8.03 -8.17 -3.30
CA PRO A 42 8.76 -7.29 -2.40
C PRO A 42 8.61 -5.85 -2.85
N ILE A 43 8.63 -4.93 -1.90
CA ILE A 43 8.65 -3.50 -2.17
C ILE A 43 9.93 -2.91 -1.60
N THR A 44 10.38 -1.81 -2.21
CA THR A 44 11.60 -1.14 -1.80
C THR A 44 11.26 0.08 -0.94
N LYS A 45 12.28 0.76 -0.44
CA LYS A 45 12.10 2.01 0.28
C LYS A 45 11.59 3.08 -0.67
N GLY A 46 10.56 3.80 -0.26
CA GLY A 46 10.02 4.88 -1.07
C GLY A 46 8.61 5.28 -0.66
N ASP A 47 7.96 6.02 -1.54
CA ASP A 47 6.62 6.54 -1.31
C ASP A 47 5.57 5.49 -1.65
N LEU A 48 4.64 5.29 -0.73
CA LEU A 48 3.44 4.51 -0.99
C LEU A 48 2.27 5.47 -0.96
N THR A 49 1.48 5.47 -2.01
CA THR A 49 0.37 6.40 -2.18
C THR A 49 -0.93 5.63 -2.30
N TYR A 50 -1.96 6.09 -1.62
CA TYR A 50 -3.30 5.51 -1.76
C TYR A 50 -4.34 6.61 -1.76
N ARG A 51 -5.46 6.33 -2.42
CA ARG A 51 -6.54 7.29 -2.59
C ARG A 51 -7.82 6.70 -2.06
N ASP A 52 -8.47 7.41 -1.14
CA ASP A 52 -9.72 6.92 -0.55
C ASP A 52 -10.92 7.19 -1.47
N GLY A 53 -12.11 6.72 -1.05
CA GLY A 53 -13.31 6.85 -1.85
C GLY A 53 -13.83 8.28 -1.95
N ALA A 54 -13.33 9.20 -1.13
CA ALA A 54 -13.67 10.62 -1.20
C ALA A 54 -12.71 11.40 -2.10
N GLY A 55 -11.77 10.71 -2.73
CA GLY A 55 -10.81 11.33 -3.63
C GLY A 55 -9.58 11.90 -2.96
N LYS A 56 -9.42 11.69 -1.65
CA LYS A 56 -8.25 12.17 -0.93
C LYS A 56 -7.09 11.22 -1.13
N THR A 57 -5.96 11.75 -1.57
CA THR A 57 -4.72 11.01 -1.75
C THR A 57 -3.82 11.20 -0.55
N SER A 58 -3.29 10.09 -0.05
CA SER A 58 -2.34 10.10 1.06
C SER A 58 -1.04 9.47 0.59
N THR A 59 0.09 10.01 1.04
CA THR A 59 1.41 9.46 0.73
C THR A 59 2.14 9.20 2.03
N VAL A 60 2.66 7.99 2.18
CA VAL A 60 3.46 7.60 3.33
C VAL A 60 4.80 7.07 2.84
N GLN A 61 5.81 7.16 3.70
CA GLN A 61 7.13 6.59 3.41
C GLN A 61 7.20 5.20 4.00
N VAL A 62 7.57 4.22 3.19
CA VAL A 62 7.76 2.84 3.65
C VAL A 62 9.24 2.45 3.48
N GLU A 63 9.71 1.51 4.29
CA GLU A 63 11.09 1.07 4.23
C GLU A 63 11.17 -0.41 3.88
N GLY A 64 10.75 -0.71 2.64
CA GLY A 64 10.80 -2.08 2.15
C GLY A 64 9.68 -2.95 2.71
N GLY A 65 9.78 -4.23 2.47
CA GLY A 65 8.81 -5.22 2.91
C GLY A 65 8.15 -5.93 1.74
N PHE A 66 6.88 -6.28 1.92
CA PHE A 66 6.13 -7.03 0.92
C PHE A 66 4.74 -6.44 0.73
N LEU A 67 4.23 -6.60 -0.49
CA LEU A 67 2.88 -6.25 -0.83
C LEU A 67 2.18 -7.49 -1.36
N GLU A 68 0.99 -7.77 -0.84
CA GLU A 68 0.18 -8.89 -1.27
C GLU A 68 -1.18 -8.40 -1.74
N VAL A 69 -1.62 -8.91 -2.89
CA VAL A 69 -2.95 -8.62 -3.43
C VAL A 69 -3.72 -9.92 -3.54
N LEU A 70 -4.91 -9.98 -2.95
CA LEU A 70 -5.78 -11.13 -3.04
C LEU A 70 -7.23 -10.68 -2.91
N LYS A 71 -8.04 -10.91 -3.96
CA LYS A 71 -9.48 -10.64 -3.97
C LYS A 71 -9.81 -9.24 -3.44
N ASP A 72 -9.27 -8.23 -4.10
CA ASP A 72 -9.50 -6.82 -3.75
C ASP A 72 -9.04 -6.46 -2.32
N ARG A 73 -8.17 -7.27 -1.74
CA ARG A 73 -7.49 -6.95 -0.48
C ARG A 73 -6.02 -6.74 -0.76
N VAL A 74 -5.48 -5.66 -0.25
CA VAL A 74 -4.07 -5.31 -0.38
C VAL A 74 -3.47 -5.25 1.00
N LEU A 75 -2.46 -6.06 1.23
CA LEU A 75 -1.72 -6.07 2.49
C LEU A 75 -0.31 -5.59 2.23
N VAL A 76 0.10 -4.57 2.98
CA VAL A 76 1.48 -4.07 2.94
C VAL A 76 2.11 -4.37 4.28
N LEU A 77 3.18 -5.16 4.25
CA LEU A 77 3.99 -5.45 5.43
C LEU A 77 5.31 -4.72 5.24
N THR A 78 5.60 -3.78 6.12
CA THR A 78 6.82 -2.97 6.01
C THR A 78 7.45 -2.81 7.38
N ASP A 79 8.77 -2.57 7.41
CA ASP A 79 9.49 -2.43 8.68
C ASP A 79 9.13 -1.12 9.38
N LYS A 80 8.97 -0.05 8.62
CA LYS A 80 8.64 1.27 9.16
C LYS A 80 7.74 2.01 8.19
N VAL A 81 6.83 2.79 8.75
CA VAL A 81 6.01 3.74 8.00
C VAL A 81 6.14 5.08 8.68
N GLN A 82 6.44 6.11 7.91
CA GLN A 82 6.36 7.48 8.39
C GLN A 82 5.07 8.09 7.87
N GLY A 83 4.42 8.83 8.74
CA GLY A 83 3.08 9.31 8.53
C GLY A 83 2.83 10.05 7.24
N ALA A 84 1.54 10.27 6.96
CA ALA A 84 1.09 10.89 5.73
C ALA A 84 1.70 12.27 5.56
N ILE A 85 2.23 12.51 4.39
CA ILE A 85 2.64 13.84 3.99
C ILE A 85 1.41 14.47 3.35
N ALA A 86 0.91 15.47 3.99
CA ALA A 86 -0.30 16.14 3.52
C ALA A 86 -0.04 16.88 2.22
#